data_39fef13a6e7a47e97023738880be3d95
#
_entry.id   39fef13a6e7a47e97023738880be3d95
#
_cell.length_a   1.000
_cell.length_b   1.000
_cell.length_c   1.000
_cell.angle_alpha   90.00
_cell.angle_beta   90.00
_cell.angle_gamma   90.00
#
_symmetry.space_group_name_H-M   'P 1'
#
loop_
_entity.id
_entity.type
_entity.pdbx_description
1 polymer ?
#
loop_
_entity_poly.entity_id
_entity_poly.type
_entity_poly.pdbx_seq_one_letter_code
_entity_poly.pdbx_strand_id
1 'polypeptide(L)'
;MIIIAACGNKQAVAPAEGDEARMVNEQAKDYYAAIDRYLSEQIAGQYAPGEYSVPVYQEVAVDDSDSTDIRIWGDFWVYNYKQEGDTLKCVSGGSHPGLMHVCQKGEYFYVSDFEQVEDGSRFLPSAKRIFGEYFETFQIHHSDGDEHESLKHDVLRAFVRDHGLTATWYQDYGWPAKEL
;
A
#
# COMPACT_ATOMS: atom_id res chain seq x y z
N MET A 1 33.19 -37.96 2.42
CA MET A 1 31.90 -37.73 3.04
C MET A 1 31.51 -36.32 2.69
N ILE A 2 30.64 -36.15 1.65
CA ILE A 2 30.25 -34.84 1.10
C ILE A 2 28.90 -34.51 1.69
N ILE A 3 28.83 -33.41 2.45
CA ILE A 3 27.61 -32.88 3.01
C ILE A 3 27.01 -31.93 1.96
N ILE A 4 25.91 -32.31 1.34
CA ILE A 4 25.14 -31.45 0.45
C ILE A 4 24.18 -30.64 1.34
N ALA A 5 24.42 -29.33 1.46
CA ALA A 5 23.48 -28.42 2.06
C ALA A 5 22.33 -28.19 1.08
N ALA A 6 21.13 -28.65 1.44
CA ALA A 6 19.90 -28.35 0.70
C ALA A 6 19.49 -26.90 0.99
N CYS A 7 19.67 -26.01 0.04
CA CYS A 7 19.01 -24.72 0.02
C CYS A 7 17.49 -24.96 -0.17
N GLY A 8 16.71 -24.63 0.85
CA GLY A 8 15.26 -24.67 0.77
C GLY A 8 14.76 -23.57 -0.19
N ASN A 9 14.32 -24.01 -1.36
CA ASN A 9 13.61 -23.20 -2.33
C ASN A 9 12.23 -22.85 -1.73
N LYS A 10 12.03 -21.63 -1.26
CA LYS A 10 10.67 -21.09 -1.06
C LYS A 10 10.08 -20.90 -2.45
N GLN A 11 9.33 -21.88 -2.91
CA GLN A 11 8.51 -21.73 -4.11
C GLN A 11 7.49 -20.63 -3.83
N ALA A 12 7.59 -19.53 -4.60
CA ALA A 12 6.50 -18.59 -4.74
C ALA A 12 5.27 -19.37 -5.19
N VAL A 13 4.19 -19.31 -4.44
CA VAL A 13 2.92 -19.94 -4.81
C VAL A 13 2.40 -19.14 -5.99
N ALA A 14 2.41 -19.75 -7.18
CA ALA A 14 1.75 -19.16 -8.34
C ALA A 14 0.26 -18.95 -8.00
N PRO A 15 -0.33 -17.81 -8.36
CA PRO A 15 -1.74 -17.55 -8.14
C PRO A 15 -2.59 -18.64 -8.80
N ALA A 16 -3.66 -19.06 -8.15
CA ALA A 16 -4.59 -20.08 -8.67
C ALA A 16 -5.23 -19.57 -9.97
N GLU A 17 -5.59 -20.48 -10.90
CA GLU A 17 -6.17 -20.12 -12.21
C GLU A 17 -7.41 -19.18 -12.13
N GLY A 18 -8.12 -19.16 -11.01
CA GLY A 18 -9.21 -18.23 -10.73
C GLY A 18 -8.76 -16.78 -10.48
N ASP A 19 -7.56 -16.59 -9.92
CA ASP A 19 -6.97 -15.27 -9.67
C ASP A 19 -6.40 -14.68 -10.96
N GLU A 20 -5.85 -15.50 -11.86
CA GLU A 20 -5.39 -15.01 -13.17
C GLU A 20 -6.54 -14.46 -14.03
N ALA A 21 -7.71 -15.10 -14.00
CA ALA A 21 -8.89 -14.63 -14.74
C ALA A 21 -9.47 -13.33 -14.16
N ARG A 22 -9.33 -13.09 -12.85
CA ARG A 22 -9.73 -11.85 -12.18
C ARG A 22 -8.72 -10.72 -12.44
N MET A 23 -7.43 -11.04 -12.53
CA MET A 23 -6.36 -10.10 -12.88
C MET A 23 -6.47 -9.56 -14.32
N VAL A 24 -7.07 -10.32 -15.24
CA VAL A 24 -7.21 -9.93 -16.66
C VAL A 24 -8.23 -8.82 -16.88
N ASN A 25 -9.17 -8.61 -15.95
CA ASN A 25 -10.27 -7.68 -16.16
C ASN A 25 -9.99 -6.23 -15.68
N GLU A 26 -8.94 -6.02 -14.86
CA GLU A 26 -8.47 -4.69 -14.44
C GLU A 26 -6.94 -4.67 -14.40
N GLN A 27 -6.32 -4.54 -15.57
CA GLN A 27 -4.87 -4.54 -15.72
C GLN A 27 -4.29 -3.22 -15.22
N ALA A 28 -3.46 -3.26 -14.18
CA ALA A 28 -2.66 -2.12 -13.76
C ALA A 28 -1.67 -1.75 -14.88
N LYS A 29 -1.79 -0.55 -15.41
CA LYS A 29 -0.97 -0.07 -16.55
C LYS A 29 0.40 0.45 -16.13
N ASP A 30 0.60 0.66 -14.85
CA ASP A 30 1.85 1.05 -14.23
C ASP A 30 1.95 0.45 -12.83
N TYR A 31 3.10 0.60 -12.20
CA TYR A 31 3.33 0.02 -10.88
C TYR A 31 2.54 0.74 -9.76
N TYR A 32 2.18 2.01 -9.93
CA TYR A 32 1.34 2.72 -8.96
C TYR A 32 -0.07 2.13 -8.92
N ALA A 33 -0.66 1.88 -10.08
CA ALA A 33 -1.96 1.21 -10.16
C ALA A 33 -1.92 -0.22 -9.57
N ALA A 34 -0.78 -0.91 -9.67
CA ALA A 34 -0.58 -2.21 -9.04
C ALA A 34 -0.53 -2.12 -7.51
N ILE A 35 0.14 -1.09 -6.98
CA ILE A 35 0.20 -0.79 -5.53
C ILE A 35 -1.19 -0.45 -5.01
N ASP A 36 -1.91 0.47 -5.67
CA ASP A 36 -3.27 0.87 -5.29
C ASP A 36 -4.20 -0.34 -5.20
N ARG A 37 -4.16 -1.20 -6.20
CA ARG A 37 -4.96 -2.42 -6.21
C ARG A 37 -4.56 -3.37 -5.08
N TYR A 38 -3.26 -3.60 -4.88
CA TYR A 38 -2.78 -4.48 -3.81
C TYR A 38 -3.21 -3.99 -2.43
N LEU A 39 -3.05 -2.70 -2.16
CA LEU A 39 -3.45 -2.09 -0.90
C LEU A 39 -4.97 -2.18 -0.69
N SER A 40 -5.77 -1.89 -1.72
CA SER A 40 -7.23 -1.93 -1.64
C SER A 40 -7.81 -3.34 -1.52
N GLU A 41 -7.19 -4.35 -2.18
CA GLU A 41 -7.74 -5.71 -2.21
C GLU A 41 -7.13 -6.61 -1.13
N GLN A 42 -5.81 -6.52 -0.89
CA GLN A 42 -5.12 -7.44 0.00
C GLN A 42 -4.93 -6.88 1.41
N ILE A 43 -4.59 -5.59 1.52
CA ILE A 43 -4.32 -4.97 2.82
C ILE A 43 -5.62 -4.47 3.45
N ALA A 44 -6.47 -3.75 2.73
CA ALA A 44 -7.73 -3.25 3.25
C ALA A 44 -8.65 -4.35 3.78
N GLY A 45 -8.60 -5.55 3.18
CA GLY A 45 -9.36 -6.72 3.61
C GLY A 45 -8.98 -7.28 4.99
N GLN A 46 -7.86 -6.85 5.56
CA GLN A 46 -7.42 -7.23 6.91
C GLN A 46 -8.12 -6.42 8.00
N TYR A 47 -8.84 -5.37 7.62
CA TYR A 47 -9.54 -4.43 8.48
C TYR A 47 -11.05 -4.57 8.41
N ALA A 48 -11.76 -3.90 9.31
CA ALA A 48 -13.21 -3.81 9.21
C ALA A 48 -13.62 -3.15 7.88
N PRO A 49 -14.56 -3.75 7.12
CA PRO A 49 -14.87 -3.28 5.78
C PRO A 49 -15.56 -1.90 5.78
N GLY A 50 -15.16 -1.06 4.84
CA GLY A 50 -15.84 0.16 4.44
C GLY A 50 -16.62 -0.04 3.14
N GLU A 51 -17.18 1.06 2.62
CA GLU A 51 -17.74 1.13 1.26
C GLU A 51 -16.65 1.40 0.24
N TYR A 52 -15.62 2.12 0.67
CA TYR A 52 -14.47 2.52 -0.14
C TYR A 52 -13.18 2.22 0.61
N SER A 53 -12.21 1.64 -0.09
CA SER A 53 -10.84 1.49 0.41
C SER A 53 -9.95 2.45 -0.34
N VAL A 54 -9.29 3.36 0.38
CA VAL A 54 -8.48 4.44 -0.19
C VAL A 54 -7.03 4.24 0.23
N PRO A 55 -6.16 3.83 -0.68
CA PRO A 55 -4.72 3.80 -0.47
C PRO A 55 -4.16 5.23 -0.38
N VAL A 56 -3.23 5.43 0.54
CA VAL A 56 -2.44 6.65 0.66
C VAL A 56 -1.01 6.21 0.95
N TYR A 57 -0.04 6.62 0.17
CA TYR A 57 1.35 6.22 0.44
C TYR A 57 2.33 7.31 0.02
N GLN A 58 3.40 7.35 0.78
CA GLN A 58 4.55 8.20 0.51
C GLN A 58 5.71 7.33 0.09
N GLU A 59 6.16 7.55 -1.14
CA GLU A 59 7.32 6.90 -1.69
C GLU A 59 8.59 7.46 -1.02
N VAL A 60 9.46 6.56 -0.56
CA VAL A 60 10.76 6.90 0.02
C VAL A 60 11.86 6.72 -1.02
N ALA A 61 11.82 5.64 -1.79
CA ALA A 61 12.75 5.36 -2.87
C ALA A 61 12.13 4.36 -3.86
N VAL A 62 12.57 4.43 -5.13
CA VAL A 62 12.23 3.48 -6.18
C VAL A 62 13.49 3.02 -6.90
N ASP A 63 13.57 1.72 -7.17
CA ASP A 63 14.53 1.15 -8.10
C ASP A 63 13.75 0.36 -9.17
N ASP A 64 13.59 0.97 -10.33
CA ASP A 64 12.89 0.43 -11.50
C ASP A 64 13.85 -0.06 -12.60
N SER A 65 15.12 -0.26 -12.25
CA SER A 65 16.16 -0.71 -13.17
C SER A 65 15.93 -2.12 -13.73
N ASP A 66 15.15 -2.95 -13.00
CA ASP A 66 14.73 -4.29 -13.42
C ASP A 66 13.21 -4.41 -13.39
N SER A 67 12.60 -4.47 -14.57
CA SER A 67 11.14 -4.60 -14.70
C SER A 67 10.56 -5.91 -14.15
N THR A 68 11.41 -6.90 -13.88
CA THR A 68 10.99 -8.16 -13.24
C THR A 68 11.02 -8.10 -11.72
N ASP A 69 11.58 -7.03 -11.14
CA ASP A 69 11.66 -6.77 -9.70
C ASP A 69 11.83 -5.28 -9.43
N ILE A 70 10.82 -4.47 -9.74
CA ILE A 70 10.77 -3.07 -9.35
C ILE A 70 10.60 -3.00 -7.84
N ARG A 71 11.51 -2.30 -7.18
CA ARG A 71 11.53 -2.19 -5.71
C ARG A 71 11.10 -0.80 -5.28
N ILE A 72 10.06 -0.74 -4.43
CA ILE A 72 9.46 0.50 -3.98
C ILE A 72 9.43 0.51 -2.46
N TRP A 73 10.30 1.32 -1.87
CA TRP A 73 10.29 1.59 -0.43
C TRP A 73 9.33 2.72 -0.15
N GLY A 74 8.42 2.52 0.79
CA GLY A 74 7.42 3.51 1.11
C GLY A 74 6.77 3.34 2.47
N ASP A 75 6.07 4.38 2.88
CA ASP A 75 5.11 4.34 3.98
C ASP A 75 3.72 4.23 3.35
N PHE A 76 3.14 3.04 3.43
CA PHE A 76 1.89 2.70 2.79
C PHE A 76 0.77 2.69 3.82
N TRP A 77 -0.33 3.36 3.50
CA TRP A 77 -1.52 3.43 4.33
C TRP A 77 -2.72 2.95 3.54
N VAL A 78 -3.70 2.39 4.23
CA VAL A 78 -5.01 2.14 3.66
C VAL A 78 -6.07 2.60 4.66
N TYR A 79 -7.09 3.25 4.14
CA TYR A 79 -8.23 3.71 4.91
C TYR A 79 -9.52 3.15 4.32
N ASN A 80 -10.35 2.54 5.14
CA ASN A 80 -11.69 2.12 4.77
C ASN A 80 -12.70 3.17 5.20
N TYR A 81 -13.43 3.73 4.25
CA TYR A 81 -14.42 4.78 4.47
C TYR A 81 -15.84 4.28 4.21
N LYS A 82 -16.80 4.91 4.90
CA LYS A 82 -18.23 4.90 4.54
C LYS A 82 -18.68 6.31 4.29
N GLN A 83 -19.55 6.50 3.29
CA GLN A 83 -20.17 7.80 3.07
C GLN A 83 -21.45 7.93 3.90
N GLU A 84 -21.50 8.92 4.78
CA GLU A 84 -22.70 9.32 5.53
C GLU A 84 -23.06 10.77 5.19
N GLY A 85 -24.06 10.93 4.36
CA GLY A 85 -24.45 12.25 3.82
C GLY A 85 -23.35 12.80 2.91
N ASP A 86 -22.80 13.94 3.28
CA ASP A 86 -21.70 14.62 2.57
C ASP A 86 -20.31 14.34 3.18
N THR A 87 -20.22 13.36 4.07
CA THR A 87 -18.98 13.08 4.82
C THR A 87 -18.49 11.66 4.57
N LEU A 88 -17.22 11.50 4.19
CA LEU A 88 -16.51 10.22 4.23
C LEU A 88 -16.00 9.96 5.66
N LYS A 89 -16.57 8.97 6.33
CA LYS A 89 -16.16 8.57 7.68
C LYS A 89 -15.22 7.38 7.65
N CYS A 90 -14.04 7.56 8.21
CA CYS A 90 -13.08 6.47 8.36
C CYS A 90 -13.62 5.43 9.35
N VAL A 91 -13.71 4.17 8.90
CA VAL A 91 -14.17 3.02 9.68
C VAL A 91 -12.99 2.27 10.27
N SER A 92 -11.92 2.14 9.50
CA SER A 92 -10.73 1.38 9.86
C SER A 92 -9.58 1.71 8.91
N GLY A 93 -8.39 1.24 9.23
CA GLY A 93 -7.21 1.40 8.39
C GLY A 93 -5.93 1.31 9.21
N GLY A 94 -4.80 1.45 8.55
CA GLY A 94 -3.50 1.42 9.22
C GLY A 94 -2.34 1.72 8.30
N SER A 95 -1.16 1.86 8.93
CA SER A 95 0.12 2.07 8.30
C SER A 95 0.84 0.74 8.09
N HIS A 96 1.47 0.59 6.93
CA HIS A 96 2.22 -0.59 6.52
C HIS A 96 3.53 -0.15 5.83
N PRO A 97 4.48 0.45 6.56
CA PRO A 97 5.75 0.82 5.96
C PRO A 97 6.52 -0.43 5.53
N GLY A 98 7.24 -0.34 4.41
CA GLY A 98 7.96 -1.50 3.91
C GLY A 98 8.53 -1.36 2.51
N LEU A 99 8.86 -2.50 1.93
CA LEU A 99 9.35 -2.67 0.58
C LEU A 99 8.39 -3.52 -0.24
N MET A 100 7.78 -2.93 -1.25
CA MET A 100 7.01 -3.66 -2.26
C MET A 100 7.88 -4.07 -3.43
N HIS A 101 7.72 -5.31 -3.86
CA HIS A 101 8.28 -5.87 -5.07
C HIS A 101 7.20 -5.92 -6.14
N VAL A 102 7.40 -5.21 -7.23
CA VAL A 102 6.44 -5.15 -8.34
C VAL A 102 7.06 -5.73 -9.59
N CYS A 103 6.34 -6.66 -10.22
CA CYS A 103 6.76 -7.28 -11.47
C CYS A 103 5.92 -6.77 -12.64
N GLN A 104 6.56 -6.60 -13.79
CA GLN A 104 5.87 -6.39 -15.05
C GLN A 104 5.67 -7.72 -15.78
N LYS A 105 4.44 -7.97 -16.24
CA LYS A 105 4.08 -9.13 -17.06
C LYS A 105 3.32 -8.66 -18.31
N GLY A 106 4.01 -8.58 -19.44
CA GLY A 106 3.46 -8.00 -20.65
C GLY A 106 3.22 -6.48 -20.48
N GLU A 107 1.97 -6.06 -20.62
CA GLU A 107 1.57 -4.65 -20.51
C GLU A 107 1.02 -4.27 -19.13
N TYR A 108 1.05 -5.16 -18.14
CA TYR A 108 0.52 -4.92 -16.81
C TYR A 108 1.51 -5.22 -15.70
N PHE A 109 1.25 -4.63 -14.53
CA PHE A 109 2.07 -4.74 -13.34
C PHE A 109 1.27 -5.42 -12.20
N TYR A 110 1.99 -6.08 -11.29
CA TYR A 110 1.42 -6.66 -10.09
C TYR A 110 2.43 -6.68 -8.95
N VAL A 111 1.96 -6.52 -7.71
CA VAL A 111 2.79 -6.69 -6.52
C VAL A 111 3.02 -8.18 -6.31
N SER A 112 4.29 -8.60 -6.38
CA SER A 112 4.70 -10.00 -6.21
C SER A 112 5.02 -10.35 -4.77
N ASP A 113 5.52 -9.38 -4.00
CA ASP A 113 5.83 -9.53 -2.58
C ASP A 113 5.76 -8.18 -1.86
N PHE A 114 5.52 -8.20 -0.56
CA PHE A 114 5.52 -7.04 0.30
C PHE A 114 6.20 -7.35 1.63
N GLU A 115 7.43 -6.86 1.80
CA GLU A 115 8.19 -6.97 3.03
C GLU A 115 7.81 -5.83 3.98
N GLN A 116 6.92 -6.10 4.93
CA GLN A 116 6.43 -5.10 5.87
C GLN A 116 7.35 -4.96 7.09
N VAL A 117 7.44 -3.73 7.60
CA VAL A 117 8.04 -3.45 8.91
C VAL A 117 7.21 -4.11 10.00
N GLU A 118 7.87 -4.76 10.95
CA GLU A 118 7.20 -5.46 12.05
C GLU A 118 6.78 -4.48 13.15
N ASP A 119 5.67 -4.77 13.82
CA ASP A 119 5.16 -3.92 14.89
C ASP A 119 5.90 -4.04 16.23
N GLY A 120 5.63 -3.07 17.11
CA GLY A 120 6.07 -3.07 18.50
C GLY A 120 7.58 -2.96 18.66
N SER A 121 8.18 -3.78 19.53
CA SER A 121 9.62 -3.72 19.81
C SER A 121 10.50 -4.09 18.61
N ARG A 122 9.94 -4.72 17.57
CA ARG A 122 10.65 -5.09 16.35
C ARG A 122 10.55 -4.05 15.23
N PHE A 123 9.76 -3.00 15.42
CA PHE A 123 9.60 -1.93 14.43
C PHE A 123 10.95 -1.36 13.99
N LEU A 124 11.71 -0.79 14.90
CA LEU A 124 12.96 -0.12 14.56
C LEU A 124 14.03 -1.07 13.96
N PRO A 125 14.27 -2.29 14.49
CA PRO A 125 15.19 -3.24 13.87
C PRO A 125 14.75 -3.66 12.45
N SER A 126 13.47 -3.95 12.22
CA SER A 126 12.98 -4.36 10.91
C SER A 126 12.96 -3.20 9.92
N ALA A 127 12.58 -1.99 10.34
CA ALA A 127 12.65 -0.80 9.51
C ALA A 127 14.08 -0.51 9.03
N LYS A 128 15.06 -0.56 9.94
CA LYS A 128 16.48 -0.40 9.56
C LYS A 128 16.95 -1.44 8.55
N ARG A 129 16.50 -2.68 8.69
CA ARG A 129 16.85 -3.77 7.78
C ARG A 129 16.22 -3.57 6.41
N ILE A 130 14.93 -3.22 6.35
CA ILE A 130 14.16 -3.11 5.12
C ILE A 130 14.55 -1.85 4.33
N PHE A 131 14.66 -0.71 5.00
CA PHE A 131 14.97 0.56 4.34
C PHE A 131 16.46 0.78 4.10
N GLY A 132 17.35 0.10 4.85
CA GLY A 132 18.81 0.19 4.64
C GLY A 132 19.30 1.64 4.59
N GLU A 133 19.86 2.05 3.46
CA GLU A 133 20.37 3.42 3.23
C GLU A 133 19.25 4.48 3.19
N TYR A 134 18.01 4.09 2.90
CA TYR A 134 16.85 4.99 2.88
C TYR A 134 16.20 5.17 4.26
N PHE A 135 16.74 4.54 5.32
CA PHE A 135 16.11 4.54 6.63
C PHE A 135 15.92 5.94 7.24
N GLU A 136 16.90 6.84 7.07
CA GLU A 136 16.78 8.20 7.58
C GLU A 136 15.68 9.00 6.87
N THR A 137 15.59 8.86 5.55
CA THR A 137 14.52 9.48 4.75
C THR A 137 13.15 8.95 5.17
N PHE A 138 13.03 7.62 5.33
CA PHE A 138 11.82 7.01 5.86
C PHE A 138 11.42 7.58 7.21
N GLN A 139 12.36 7.71 8.16
CA GLN A 139 12.05 8.24 9.49
C GLN A 139 11.53 9.68 9.46
N ILE A 140 12.09 10.53 8.59
CA ILE A 140 11.64 11.90 8.43
C ILE A 140 10.17 11.92 7.99
N HIS A 141 9.83 11.24 6.91
CA HIS A 141 8.47 11.19 6.37
C HIS A 141 7.49 10.51 7.34
N HIS A 142 7.86 9.35 7.90
CA HIS A 142 7.00 8.60 8.82
C HIS A 142 6.66 9.38 10.10
N SER A 143 7.52 10.30 10.54
CA SER A 143 7.30 11.14 11.71
C SER A 143 6.57 12.46 11.41
N ASP A 144 6.40 12.84 10.14
CA ASP A 144 5.74 14.08 9.73
C ASP A 144 4.23 13.87 9.54
N GLY A 145 3.49 14.04 10.63
CA GLY A 145 2.03 13.90 10.61
C GLY A 145 1.33 14.96 9.77
N ASP A 146 1.90 16.15 9.62
CA ASP A 146 1.30 17.23 8.82
C ASP A 146 1.46 16.94 7.32
N GLU A 147 2.63 16.43 6.91
CA GLU A 147 2.85 15.98 5.53
C GLU A 147 1.91 14.84 5.17
N HIS A 148 1.80 13.83 6.04
CA HIS A 148 0.87 12.70 5.83
C HIS A 148 -0.59 13.16 5.73
N GLU A 149 -1.03 14.09 6.59
CA GLU A 149 -2.40 14.61 6.57
C GLU A 149 -2.69 15.39 5.29
N SER A 150 -1.74 16.18 4.82
CA SER A 150 -1.84 16.91 3.54
C SER A 150 -1.95 15.94 2.36
N LEU A 151 -1.11 14.92 2.32
CA LEU A 151 -1.14 13.89 1.29
C LEU A 151 -2.47 13.13 1.28
N LYS A 152 -2.94 12.70 2.46
CA LYS A 152 -4.24 12.03 2.60
C LYS A 152 -5.39 12.89 2.10
N HIS A 153 -5.40 14.17 2.44
CA HIS A 153 -6.41 15.13 1.98
C HIS A 153 -6.44 15.22 0.45
N ASP A 154 -5.28 15.35 -0.20
CA ASP A 154 -5.20 15.47 -1.65
C ASP A 154 -5.65 14.17 -2.36
N VAL A 155 -5.26 13.00 -1.80
CA VAL A 155 -5.72 11.70 -2.30
C VAL A 155 -7.24 11.55 -2.17
N LEU A 156 -7.82 11.93 -1.02
CA LEU A 156 -9.27 11.86 -0.81
C LEU A 156 -10.03 12.78 -1.77
N ARG A 157 -9.55 13.99 -2.02
CA ARG A 157 -10.15 14.89 -3.01
C ARG A 157 -10.14 14.31 -4.42
N ALA A 158 -9.00 13.72 -4.82
CA ALA A 158 -8.90 13.04 -6.10
C ALA A 158 -9.86 11.86 -6.16
N PHE A 159 -9.90 11.03 -5.12
CA PHE A 159 -10.77 9.86 -5.02
C PHE A 159 -12.27 10.25 -5.16
N VAL A 160 -12.72 11.26 -4.43
CA VAL A 160 -14.10 11.76 -4.50
C VAL A 160 -14.45 12.20 -5.91
N ARG A 161 -13.58 12.98 -6.56
CA ARG A 161 -13.76 13.45 -7.93
C ARG A 161 -13.83 12.28 -8.93
N ASP A 162 -12.88 11.36 -8.85
CA ASP A 162 -12.70 10.31 -9.86
C ASP A 162 -13.77 9.22 -9.74
N HIS A 163 -14.37 9.05 -8.55
CA HIS A 163 -15.49 8.13 -8.31
C HIS A 163 -16.86 8.83 -8.37
N GLY A 164 -16.92 10.13 -8.66
CA GLY A 164 -18.16 10.88 -8.75
C GLY A 164 -18.96 10.93 -7.44
N LEU A 165 -18.27 10.89 -6.30
CA LEU A 165 -18.91 10.96 -4.99
C LEU A 165 -19.34 12.39 -4.67
N THR A 166 -20.32 12.51 -3.76
CA THR A 166 -20.87 13.80 -3.32
C THR A 166 -20.31 14.30 -2.01
N ALA A 167 -19.32 13.61 -1.47
CA ALA A 167 -18.68 13.97 -0.21
C ALA A 167 -17.90 15.28 -0.38
N THR A 168 -18.06 16.16 0.60
CA THR A 168 -17.33 17.44 0.73
C THR A 168 -16.55 17.52 2.04
N TRP A 169 -16.71 16.50 2.89
CA TRP A 169 -16.04 16.36 4.17
C TRP A 169 -15.47 14.96 4.33
N TYR A 170 -14.43 14.83 5.13
CA TYR A 170 -13.97 13.54 5.66
C TYR A 170 -13.76 13.61 7.17
N GLN A 171 -13.86 12.48 7.84
CA GLN A 171 -13.74 12.38 9.28
C GLN A 171 -12.96 11.12 9.66
N ASP A 172 -11.84 11.30 10.33
CA ASP A 172 -11.15 10.20 10.99
C ASP A 172 -11.81 9.86 12.32
N TYR A 173 -11.65 8.61 12.75
CA TYR A 173 -12.29 8.12 13.96
C TYR A 173 -11.94 8.97 15.18
N GLY A 174 -12.96 9.51 15.84
CA GLY A 174 -12.83 10.32 17.06
C GLY A 174 -12.37 11.76 16.86
N TRP A 175 -12.16 12.21 15.60
CA TRP A 175 -11.75 13.58 15.29
C TRP A 175 -12.86 14.38 14.63
N PRO A 176 -12.81 15.72 14.69
CA PRO A 176 -13.71 16.57 13.91
C PRO A 176 -13.59 16.32 12.42
N ALA A 177 -14.71 16.49 11.68
CA ALA A 177 -14.69 16.44 10.26
C ALA A 177 -13.86 17.62 9.68
N LYS A 178 -13.18 17.35 8.57
CA LYS A 178 -12.39 18.32 7.79
C LYS A 178 -13.00 18.45 6.40
N GLU A 179 -12.94 19.64 5.81
CA GLU A 179 -13.37 19.90 4.44
C GLU A 179 -12.41 19.24 3.44
N LEU A 180 -12.96 18.73 2.32
CA LEU A 180 -12.21 18.12 1.21
C LEU A 180 -11.82 19.16 0.15
#